data_322993d4a2740cc1b30ca9a31b9581d9
#
_entry.id   322993d4a2740cc1b30ca9a31b9581d9
#
_cell.length_a   1.000
_cell.length_b   1.000
_cell.length_c   1.000
_cell.angle_alpha   90.00
_cell.angle_beta   90.00
_cell.angle_gamma   90.00
#
_symmetry.space_group_name_H-M   'P 1'
#
loop_
_entity.id
_entity.type
_entity.pdbx_description
1 polymer ?
#
loop_
_entity_poly.entity_id
_entity_poly.type
_entity_poly.pdbx_seq_one_letter_code
_entity_poly.pdbx_strand_id
1 'polypeptide(L)'
;YIGLRASADAVGGAKVLSGIKHTAFLNWPVKDAAREVMFTRNAGSPAVGIVADQAPAFIEQATPGVLEVAADGKLDIPLKVTRHPAFTDLLKLKVLGLTDVAKAPEASIAAKANDGKLTLDVKTLKLAAGDYGFILQSPAKMAFRRNADDVASAESAAKKAVEEQVTAKKELDAGNAALKAIKPEDNPALTAQQAKVKELTAKLALADKAKIAAEKAAKEVAAKNPAKDTTFIVYSHPIRIRVKEVAKK
;
A
#
# COMPACT_ATOMS: atom_id res chain seq x y z
N TYR A 1 4.22 -20.13 16.19
CA TYR A 1 4.20 -18.89 15.40
C TYR A 1 4.40 -17.71 16.34
N ILE A 2 5.43 -16.93 16.10
CA ILE A 2 5.73 -15.73 16.88
C ILE A 2 5.26 -14.54 16.07
N GLY A 3 4.19 -13.87 16.51
CA GLY A 3 3.69 -12.66 15.86
C GLY A 3 4.46 -11.45 16.37
N LEU A 4 5.14 -10.73 15.48
CA LEU A 4 5.64 -9.40 15.78
C LEU A 4 4.46 -8.42 15.69
N ARG A 5 4.13 -7.75 16.79
CA ARG A 5 3.18 -6.64 16.82
C ARG A 5 3.98 -5.36 16.99
N ALA A 6 4.12 -4.58 15.92
CA ALA A 6 4.62 -3.22 16.00
C ALA A 6 3.42 -2.27 15.85
N SER A 7 3.20 -1.39 16.82
CA SER A 7 2.28 -0.25 16.68
C SER A 7 3.10 1.02 16.82
N ALA A 8 3.04 1.90 15.84
CA ALA A 8 3.62 3.23 15.90
C ALA A 8 2.49 4.25 15.77
N ASP A 9 2.30 5.07 16.79
CA ASP A 9 1.47 6.27 16.67
C ASP A 9 2.31 7.38 16.03
N ALA A 10 1.91 7.82 14.86
CA ALA A 10 2.69 8.70 14.01
C ALA A 10 2.72 10.17 14.45
N VAL A 11 2.08 10.56 15.55
CA VAL A 11 2.09 11.96 16.02
C VAL A 11 2.22 12.01 17.54
N GLY A 12 3.44 12.29 17.99
CA GLY A 12 3.66 12.92 19.30
C GLY A 12 3.74 12.02 20.54
N GLY A 13 3.85 10.69 20.40
CA GLY A 13 3.99 9.85 21.58
C GLY A 13 4.30 8.40 21.24
N ALA A 14 5.54 8.09 20.91
CA ALA A 14 5.97 6.72 20.65
C ALA A 14 5.84 5.86 21.90
N LYS A 15 4.84 5.00 21.97
CA LYS A 15 4.85 3.84 22.87
C LYS A 15 5.66 2.73 22.22
N VAL A 16 6.91 2.65 22.56
CA VAL A 16 7.73 1.50 22.23
C VAL A 16 7.28 0.34 23.11
N LEU A 17 6.63 -0.65 22.51
CA LEU A 17 6.39 -1.92 23.16
C LEU A 17 7.71 -2.69 23.19
N SER A 18 8.49 -2.50 24.22
CA SER A 18 9.65 -3.32 24.51
C SER A 18 9.20 -4.63 25.16
N GLY A 19 9.76 -5.74 24.75
CA GLY A 19 9.65 -6.93 25.56
C GLY A 19 9.86 -8.27 24.91
N ILE A 20 9.85 -8.39 23.58
CA ILE A 20 10.10 -9.68 22.95
C ILE A 20 11.43 -9.63 22.23
N LYS A 21 12.46 -10.24 22.84
CA LYS A 21 13.72 -10.47 22.15
C LYS A 21 13.55 -11.62 21.18
N HIS A 22 13.49 -11.32 19.90
CA HIS A 22 13.53 -12.33 18.86
C HIS A 22 14.95 -12.45 18.33
N THR A 23 15.40 -13.69 18.21
CA THR A 23 16.64 -14.02 17.54
C THR A 23 16.31 -14.46 16.12
N ALA A 24 16.79 -13.75 15.13
CA ALA A 24 16.70 -14.15 13.74
C ALA A 24 17.88 -15.05 13.37
N PHE A 25 17.60 -16.11 12.62
CA PHE A 25 18.63 -16.99 12.07
C PHE A 25 18.68 -16.82 10.56
N LEU A 26 19.86 -16.64 10.02
CA LEU A 26 20.14 -16.71 8.60
C LEU A 26 20.60 -18.13 8.28
N ASN A 27 19.83 -18.82 7.45
CA ASN A 27 20.19 -20.10 6.91
C ASN A 27 20.66 -19.91 5.46
N TRP A 28 21.88 -20.36 5.17
CA TRP A 28 22.35 -20.43 3.79
C TRP A 28 21.75 -21.66 3.11
N PRO A 29 20.96 -21.49 2.03
CA PRO A 29 20.49 -22.63 1.28
C PRO A 29 21.68 -23.34 0.65
N VAL A 30 21.74 -24.63 0.81
CA VAL A 30 22.72 -25.51 0.17
C VAL A 30 22.10 -26.09 -1.11
N LYS A 31 22.92 -26.22 -2.16
CA LYS A 31 22.45 -26.81 -3.43
C LYS A 31 22.29 -28.33 -3.33
N ASP A 32 23.08 -28.97 -2.51
CA ASP A 32 23.07 -30.43 -2.31
C ASP A 32 23.14 -30.72 -0.80
N ALA A 33 21.99 -30.91 -0.17
CA ALA A 33 21.90 -31.21 1.25
C ALA A 33 22.58 -32.53 1.69
N ALA A 34 22.90 -33.43 0.73
CA ALA A 34 23.61 -34.67 1.01
C ALA A 34 25.14 -34.47 1.12
N ARG A 35 25.66 -33.39 0.56
CA ARG A 35 27.10 -33.12 0.46
C ARG A 35 27.53 -31.84 1.17
N GLU A 36 26.61 -30.93 1.44
CA GLU A 36 26.91 -29.64 2.01
C GLU A 36 26.28 -29.51 3.39
N VAL A 37 27.03 -28.92 4.32
CA VAL A 37 26.53 -28.63 5.66
C VAL A 37 25.78 -27.29 5.63
N MET A 38 24.55 -27.29 6.09
CA MET A 38 23.77 -26.07 6.25
C MET A 38 24.38 -25.20 7.36
N PHE A 39 24.79 -24.00 7.01
CA PHE A 39 25.27 -23.03 7.97
C PHE A 39 24.12 -22.16 8.48
N THR A 40 23.92 -22.16 9.77
CA THR A 40 22.98 -21.26 10.46
C THR A 40 23.77 -20.22 11.24
N ARG A 41 23.54 -18.97 10.99
CA ARG A 41 24.14 -17.86 11.73
C ARG A 41 23.07 -17.09 12.49
N ASN A 42 23.35 -16.80 13.75
CA ASN A 42 22.51 -15.89 14.52
C ASN A 42 22.67 -14.47 13.95
N ALA A 43 21.60 -13.89 13.46
CA ALA A 43 21.56 -12.55 12.88
C ALA A 43 21.28 -11.45 13.92
N GLY A 44 21.12 -11.81 15.19
CA GLY A 44 20.73 -10.86 16.23
C GLY A 44 19.25 -10.44 16.13
N SER A 45 18.96 -9.19 16.42
CA SER A 45 17.60 -8.66 16.34
C SER A 45 17.19 -8.44 14.88
N PRO A 46 16.00 -8.87 14.46
CA PRO A 46 15.49 -8.57 13.13
C PRO A 46 15.32 -7.06 12.97
N ALA A 47 15.82 -6.49 11.87
CA ALA A 47 15.54 -5.12 11.49
C ALA A 47 14.16 -5.05 10.83
N VAL A 48 13.29 -4.19 11.33
CA VAL A 48 11.96 -3.92 10.73
C VAL A 48 12.00 -2.54 10.11
N GLY A 49 11.81 -2.48 8.80
CA GLY A 49 11.61 -1.24 8.06
C GLY A 49 10.11 -0.98 7.86
N ILE A 50 9.66 0.23 8.17
CA ILE A 50 8.31 0.69 7.83
C ILE A 50 8.42 1.46 6.53
N VAL A 51 7.66 1.03 5.53
CA VAL A 51 7.56 1.70 4.23
C VAL A 51 6.15 2.26 4.04
N ALA A 52 6.03 3.35 3.30
CA ALA A 52 4.74 3.96 2.97
C ALA A 52 3.94 3.13 1.96
N ASP A 53 4.61 2.23 1.25
CA ASP A 53 3.99 1.39 0.22
C ASP A 53 2.95 0.45 0.84
N GLN A 54 1.73 0.52 0.33
CA GLN A 54 0.63 -0.32 0.80
C GLN A 54 0.68 -1.70 0.14
N ALA A 55 0.32 -2.74 0.91
CA ALA A 55 0.13 -4.09 0.38
C ALA A 55 -1.01 -4.13 -0.66
N PRO A 56 -0.96 -5.05 -1.66
CA PRO A 56 -2.02 -5.20 -2.65
C PRO A 56 -3.40 -5.43 -2.06
N ALA A 57 -3.46 -6.18 -0.95
CA ALA A 57 -4.69 -6.43 -0.22
C ALA A 57 -4.42 -6.71 1.25
N PHE A 58 -5.37 -6.34 2.07
CA PHE A 58 -5.48 -6.70 3.49
C PHE A 58 -6.64 -7.68 3.64
N ILE A 59 -6.40 -8.82 4.28
CA ILE A 59 -7.41 -9.87 4.45
C ILE A 59 -7.59 -10.11 5.94
N GLU A 60 -8.81 -9.96 6.40
CA GLU A 60 -9.16 -10.17 7.80
C GLU A 60 -10.46 -10.98 7.92
N GLN A 61 -10.67 -11.58 9.08
CA GLN A 61 -11.94 -12.16 9.44
C GLN A 61 -12.96 -11.04 9.65
N ALA A 62 -14.13 -11.12 9.02
CA ALA A 62 -15.14 -10.06 9.11
C ALA A 62 -15.69 -9.90 10.53
N THR A 63 -15.76 -11.00 11.28
CA THR A 63 -16.18 -11.01 12.69
C THR A 63 -14.97 -11.36 13.57
N PRO A 64 -14.41 -10.42 14.33
CA PRO A 64 -13.25 -10.70 15.17
C PRO A 64 -13.58 -11.68 16.29
N GLY A 65 -12.60 -12.53 16.63
CA GLY A 65 -12.74 -13.49 17.72
C GLY A 65 -12.39 -14.92 17.33
N VAL A 66 -12.63 -15.85 18.27
CA VAL A 66 -12.45 -17.28 18.04
C VAL A 66 -13.77 -17.86 17.56
N LEU A 67 -13.76 -18.49 16.40
CA LEU A 67 -14.96 -19.18 15.88
C LEU A 67 -15.01 -20.60 16.41
N GLU A 68 -16.19 -21.05 16.79
CA GLU A 68 -16.38 -22.39 17.35
C GLU A 68 -17.09 -23.30 16.36
N VAL A 69 -16.67 -24.55 16.31
CA VAL A 69 -17.25 -25.58 15.42
C VAL A 69 -17.15 -26.97 16.07
N ALA A 70 -18.09 -27.85 15.82
CA ALA A 70 -18.00 -29.25 16.23
C ALA A 70 -17.01 -30.02 15.36
N ALA A 71 -16.40 -31.09 15.89
CA ALA A 71 -15.36 -31.86 15.15
C ALA A 71 -15.91 -32.59 13.90
N ASP A 72 -17.22 -32.77 13.78
CA ASP A 72 -17.91 -33.33 12.62
C ASP A 72 -18.58 -32.25 11.72
N GLY A 73 -18.40 -30.97 12.08
CA GLY A 73 -19.10 -29.84 11.47
C GLY A 73 -18.34 -29.18 10.33
N LYS A 74 -19.05 -28.22 9.71
CA LYS A 74 -18.49 -27.27 8.74
C LYS A 74 -18.54 -25.88 9.32
N LEU A 75 -17.53 -25.09 9.05
CA LEU A 75 -17.41 -23.72 9.52
C LEU A 75 -17.25 -22.79 8.33
N ASP A 76 -18.16 -21.85 8.19
CA ASP A 76 -18.08 -20.75 7.25
C ASP A 76 -17.47 -19.54 7.93
N ILE A 77 -16.33 -19.10 7.43
CA ILE A 77 -15.57 -17.96 7.93
C ILE A 77 -15.75 -16.80 6.97
N PRO A 78 -16.51 -15.77 7.36
CA PRO A 78 -16.65 -14.58 6.55
C PRO A 78 -15.34 -13.79 6.56
N LEU A 79 -14.90 -13.39 5.37
CA LEU A 79 -13.67 -12.67 5.14
C LEU A 79 -13.96 -11.27 4.61
N LYS A 80 -13.20 -10.30 5.07
CA LYS A 80 -13.20 -8.94 4.56
C LYS A 80 -11.85 -8.64 3.92
N VAL A 81 -11.87 -7.99 2.76
CA VAL A 81 -10.68 -7.62 2.01
C VAL A 81 -10.66 -6.13 1.77
N THR A 82 -9.61 -5.47 2.21
CA THR A 82 -9.32 -4.09 1.83
C THR A 82 -8.28 -4.13 0.72
N ARG A 83 -8.64 -3.65 -0.47
CA ARG A 83 -7.77 -3.69 -1.64
C ARG A 83 -7.06 -2.38 -1.86
N HIS A 84 -5.81 -2.44 -2.31
CA HIS A 84 -5.15 -1.29 -2.90
C HIS A 84 -5.92 -0.86 -4.18
N PRO A 85 -6.12 0.43 -4.45
CA PRO A 85 -6.88 0.90 -5.62
C PRO A 85 -6.40 0.33 -6.95
N ALA A 86 -5.11 0.07 -7.10
CA ALA A 86 -4.51 -0.52 -8.29
C ALA A 86 -4.64 -2.06 -8.37
N PHE A 87 -5.15 -2.72 -7.32
CA PHE A 87 -5.29 -4.17 -7.27
C PHE A 87 -6.74 -4.59 -7.41
N THR A 88 -7.11 -5.07 -8.57
CA THR A 88 -8.51 -5.45 -8.91
C THR A 88 -8.66 -6.94 -9.20
N ASP A 89 -7.58 -7.73 -9.13
CA ASP A 89 -7.59 -9.12 -9.54
C ASP A 89 -8.24 -10.06 -8.52
N LEU A 90 -8.53 -11.27 -8.98
CA LEU A 90 -9.00 -12.39 -8.18
C LEU A 90 -7.96 -12.76 -7.10
N LEU A 91 -8.41 -13.04 -5.88
CA LEU A 91 -7.59 -13.63 -4.82
C LEU A 91 -7.88 -15.11 -4.69
N LYS A 92 -6.86 -15.95 -4.82
CA LYS A 92 -6.92 -17.40 -4.55
C LYS A 92 -6.25 -17.67 -3.21
N LEU A 93 -7.05 -17.87 -2.19
CA LEU A 93 -6.61 -18.03 -0.82
C LEU A 93 -6.36 -19.49 -0.50
N LYS A 94 -5.18 -19.79 0.02
CA LYS A 94 -4.81 -21.09 0.60
C LYS A 94 -4.66 -20.97 2.10
N VAL A 95 -5.16 -21.97 2.80
CA VAL A 95 -5.00 -22.07 4.26
C VAL A 95 -3.59 -22.60 4.58
N LEU A 96 -2.89 -21.94 5.48
CA LEU A 96 -1.59 -22.37 5.99
C LEU A 96 -1.64 -22.54 7.50
N GLY A 97 -1.10 -23.65 8.00
CA GLY A 97 -0.96 -23.93 9.43
C GLY A 97 -2.03 -24.84 10.03
N LEU A 98 -3.01 -25.32 9.25
CA LEU A 98 -4.00 -26.30 9.73
C LEU A 98 -3.66 -27.74 9.34
N THR A 99 -3.15 -27.94 8.12
CA THR A 99 -2.88 -29.26 7.54
C THR A 99 -1.69 -29.19 6.61
N ASP A 100 -1.29 -30.32 6.02
CA ASP A 100 -0.35 -30.34 4.92
C ASP A 100 -0.81 -29.43 3.78
N VAL A 101 0.11 -28.66 3.21
CA VAL A 101 -0.18 -27.66 2.19
C VAL A 101 -0.93 -28.25 0.97
N ALA A 102 -0.70 -29.52 0.66
CA ALA A 102 -1.36 -30.21 -0.46
C ALA A 102 -2.86 -30.48 -0.24
N LYS A 103 -3.31 -30.50 1.03
CA LYS A 103 -4.71 -30.74 1.42
C LYS A 103 -5.39 -29.50 2.00
N ALA A 104 -4.70 -28.38 1.96
CA ALA A 104 -5.22 -27.15 2.53
C ALA A 104 -6.48 -26.69 1.79
N PRO A 105 -7.54 -26.30 2.51
CA PRO A 105 -8.72 -25.70 1.90
C PRO A 105 -8.36 -24.44 1.12
N GLU A 106 -9.07 -24.22 0.02
CA GLU A 106 -8.90 -23.02 -0.81
C GLU A 106 -10.20 -22.23 -0.84
N ALA A 107 -10.09 -20.91 -0.92
CA ALA A 107 -11.20 -20.02 -1.17
C ALA A 107 -10.84 -19.03 -2.28
N SER A 108 -11.83 -18.60 -3.03
CA SER A 108 -11.63 -17.58 -4.06
C SER A 108 -12.48 -16.36 -3.76
N ILE A 109 -11.88 -15.18 -3.82
CA ILE A 109 -12.57 -13.91 -3.73
C ILE A 109 -12.52 -13.26 -5.10
N ALA A 110 -13.69 -13.00 -5.68
CA ALA A 110 -13.82 -12.48 -7.03
C ALA A 110 -13.05 -11.16 -7.22
N ALA A 111 -12.72 -10.86 -8.47
CA ALA A 111 -12.12 -9.59 -8.85
C ALA A 111 -12.99 -8.42 -8.35
N LYS A 112 -12.36 -7.40 -7.79
CA LYS A 112 -12.99 -6.20 -7.20
C LYS A 112 -13.90 -6.46 -5.99
N ALA A 113 -14.18 -7.71 -5.60
CA ALA A 113 -14.96 -8.00 -4.40
C ALA A 113 -14.15 -7.72 -3.13
N ASN A 114 -14.81 -7.16 -2.12
CA ASN A 114 -14.23 -6.86 -0.82
C ASN A 114 -14.68 -7.84 0.27
N ASP A 115 -15.56 -8.76 -0.09
CA ASP A 115 -16.08 -9.77 0.81
C ASP A 115 -15.87 -11.15 0.22
N GLY A 116 -15.64 -12.12 1.09
CA GLY A 116 -15.45 -13.51 0.72
C GLY A 116 -15.82 -14.46 1.85
N LYS A 117 -15.71 -15.74 1.57
CA LYS A 117 -16.02 -16.79 2.52
C LYS A 117 -15.03 -17.94 2.35
N LEU A 118 -14.48 -18.41 3.47
CA LEU A 118 -13.74 -19.65 3.54
C LEU A 118 -14.61 -20.68 4.25
N THR A 119 -14.86 -21.83 3.62
CA THR A 119 -15.54 -22.96 4.25
C THR A 119 -14.53 -24.02 4.68
N LEU A 120 -14.49 -24.33 5.97
CA LEU A 120 -13.69 -25.41 6.54
C LEU A 120 -14.57 -26.59 6.85
N ASP A 121 -14.28 -27.76 6.27
CA ASP A 121 -14.90 -29.01 6.64
C ASP A 121 -13.99 -29.74 7.67
N VAL A 122 -14.31 -29.55 8.96
CA VAL A 122 -13.48 -30.01 10.08
C VAL A 122 -13.34 -31.53 10.07
N LYS A 123 -14.42 -32.23 9.68
CA LYS A 123 -14.43 -33.70 9.57
C LYS A 123 -13.48 -34.19 8.49
N THR A 124 -13.52 -33.57 7.31
CA THR A 124 -12.62 -33.93 6.19
C THR A 124 -11.17 -33.63 6.53
N LEU A 125 -10.91 -32.53 7.25
CA LEU A 125 -9.58 -32.14 7.71
C LEU A 125 -9.10 -33.00 8.90
N LYS A 126 -9.96 -33.83 9.52
CA LYS A 126 -9.66 -34.68 10.66
C LYS A 126 -9.07 -33.91 11.85
N LEU A 127 -9.57 -32.69 12.11
CA LEU A 127 -9.12 -31.89 13.23
C LEU A 127 -9.71 -32.45 14.53
N ALA A 128 -8.86 -32.74 15.50
CA ALA A 128 -9.28 -33.13 16.85
C ALA A 128 -9.86 -31.91 17.59
N ALA A 129 -10.56 -32.17 18.71
CA ALA A 129 -10.98 -31.08 19.59
C ALA A 129 -9.76 -30.28 20.10
N GLY A 130 -9.84 -28.97 20.07
CA GLY A 130 -8.73 -28.09 20.45
C GLY A 130 -8.79 -26.72 19.80
N ASP A 131 -7.82 -25.88 20.15
CA ASP A 131 -7.66 -24.53 19.59
C ASP A 131 -6.66 -24.54 18.42
N TYR A 132 -7.06 -23.97 17.31
CA TYR A 132 -6.23 -23.88 16.09
C TYR A 132 -6.07 -22.45 15.64
N GLY A 133 -4.87 -22.12 15.16
CA GLY A 133 -4.58 -20.84 14.52
C GLY A 133 -3.98 -21.06 13.15
N PHE A 134 -4.45 -20.32 12.16
CA PHE A 134 -3.98 -20.41 10.80
C PHE A 134 -4.02 -19.05 10.11
N ILE A 135 -3.39 -18.95 8.96
CA ILE A 135 -3.40 -17.78 8.08
C ILE A 135 -3.83 -18.19 6.67
N LEU A 136 -4.31 -17.21 5.93
CA LEU A 136 -4.57 -17.36 4.50
C LEU A 136 -3.45 -16.71 3.70
N GLN A 137 -3.07 -17.34 2.61
CA GLN A 137 -2.05 -16.85 1.70
C GLN A 137 -2.62 -16.76 0.29
N SER A 138 -2.29 -15.69 -0.43
CA SER A 138 -2.61 -15.56 -1.85
C SER A 138 -1.48 -14.86 -2.61
N PRO A 139 -1.13 -15.32 -3.82
CA PRO A 139 -0.37 -14.49 -4.74
C PRO A 139 -1.26 -13.36 -5.25
N ALA A 140 -0.72 -12.15 -5.35
CA ALA A 140 -1.38 -10.98 -5.86
C ALA A 140 -0.43 -10.26 -6.83
N LYS A 141 -0.84 -10.11 -8.10
CA LYS A 141 -0.06 -9.40 -9.11
C LYS A 141 -0.64 -8.01 -9.30
N MET A 142 0.17 -6.99 -9.14
CA MET A 142 -0.22 -5.62 -9.45
C MET A 142 0.95 -4.81 -10.01
N ALA A 143 0.62 -3.74 -10.73
CA ALA A 143 1.60 -2.74 -11.11
C ALA A 143 2.07 -2.00 -9.86
N PHE A 144 3.30 -2.24 -9.46
CA PHE A 144 3.92 -1.61 -8.30
C PHE A 144 4.93 -0.56 -8.76
N ARG A 145 4.88 0.61 -8.13
CA ARG A 145 5.83 1.69 -8.35
C ARG A 145 6.57 1.94 -7.04
N ARG A 146 7.89 1.83 -7.07
CA ARG A 146 8.72 2.20 -5.93
C ARG A 146 8.69 3.73 -5.77
N ASN A 147 8.66 4.22 -4.52
CA ASN A 147 8.60 5.65 -4.20
C ASN A 147 7.42 6.36 -4.89
N ALA A 148 6.23 5.77 -4.80
CA ALA A 148 5.02 6.32 -5.40
C ALA A 148 4.71 7.75 -4.90
N ASP A 149 5.00 8.04 -3.63
CA ASP A 149 4.80 9.35 -3.02
C ASP A 149 5.69 10.43 -3.62
N ASP A 150 6.95 10.10 -3.97
CA ASP A 150 7.86 11.04 -4.63
C ASP A 150 7.33 11.42 -6.03
N VAL A 151 6.80 10.43 -6.74
CA VAL A 151 6.19 10.66 -8.06
C VAL A 151 4.93 11.50 -7.93
N ALA A 152 4.03 11.17 -7.01
CA ALA A 152 2.81 11.94 -6.77
C ALA A 152 3.11 13.38 -6.33
N SER A 153 4.12 13.57 -5.49
CA SER A 153 4.59 14.89 -5.07
C SER A 153 5.11 15.72 -6.24
N ALA A 154 5.94 15.12 -7.09
CA ALA A 154 6.49 15.78 -8.27
C ALA A 154 5.39 16.13 -9.30
N GLU A 155 4.42 15.23 -9.51
CA GLU A 155 3.26 15.49 -10.38
C GLU A 155 2.37 16.61 -9.81
N SER A 156 2.16 16.64 -8.48
CA SER A 156 1.42 17.71 -7.81
C SER A 156 2.12 19.06 -7.95
N ALA A 157 3.45 19.10 -7.79
CA ALA A 157 4.25 20.30 -7.99
C ALA A 157 4.16 20.81 -9.44
N ALA A 158 4.19 19.92 -10.42
CA ALA A 158 4.02 20.27 -11.82
C ALA A 158 2.62 20.86 -12.12
N LYS A 159 1.55 20.27 -11.54
CA LYS A 159 0.20 20.82 -11.67
C LYS A 159 0.08 22.22 -11.08
N LYS A 160 0.62 22.45 -9.88
CA LYS A 160 0.63 23.77 -9.24
C LYS A 160 1.36 24.80 -10.10
N ALA A 161 2.51 24.45 -10.65
CA ALA A 161 3.27 25.34 -11.51
C ALA A 161 2.50 25.72 -12.81
N VAL A 162 1.71 24.79 -13.36
CA VAL A 162 0.81 25.07 -14.50
C VAL A 162 -0.31 26.03 -14.06
N GLU A 163 -0.92 25.84 -12.91
CA GLU A 163 -1.97 26.72 -12.39
C GLU A 163 -1.44 28.15 -12.14
N GLU A 164 -0.24 28.26 -11.57
CA GLU A 164 0.43 29.56 -11.36
C GLU A 164 0.73 30.26 -12.69
N GLN A 165 1.19 29.51 -13.71
CA GLN A 165 1.43 30.05 -15.05
C GLN A 165 0.12 30.58 -15.67
N VAL A 166 -0.96 29.79 -15.58
CA VAL A 166 -2.29 30.21 -16.10
C VAL A 166 -2.79 31.48 -15.38
N THR A 167 -2.58 31.56 -14.08
CA THR A 167 -2.93 32.74 -13.28
C THR A 167 -2.12 33.96 -13.68
N ALA A 168 -0.80 33.82 -13.79
CA ALA A 168 0.07 34.91 -14.23
C ALA A 168 -0.26 35.41 -15.64
N LYS A 169 -0.65 34.49 -16.54
CA LYS A 169 -1.10 34.85 -17.89
C LYS A 169 -2.40 35.66 -17.85
N LYS A 170 -3.39 35.24 -17.07
CA LYS A 170 -4.64 35.98 -16.90
C LYS A 170 -4.41 37.38 -16.32
N GLU A 171 -3.52 37.50 -15.35
CA GLU A 171 -3.14 38.80 -14.76
C GLU A 171 -2.49 39.72 -15.80
N LEU A 172 -1.60 39.18 -16.64
CA LEU A 172 -0.97 39.93 -17.73
C LEU A 172 -2.00 40.36 -18.79
N ASP A 173 -2.92 39.46 -19.18
CA ASP A 173 -3.96 39.79 -20.15
C ASP A 173 -4.89 40.90 -19.61
N ALA A 174 -5.26 40.82 -18.31
CA ALA A 174 -6.01 41.86 -17.65
C ALA A 174 -5.22 43.19 -17.57
N GLY A 175 -3.94 43.12 -17.25
CA GLY A 175 -3.05 44.30 -17.24
C GLY A 175 -2.92 44.98 -18.61
N ASN A 176 -2.82 44.20 -19.68
CA ASN A 176 -2.78 44.67 -21.04
C ASN A 176 -4.13 45.28 -21.47
N ALA A 177 -5.26 44.72 -21.06
CA ALA A 177 -6.56 45.26 -21.33
C ALA A 177 -6.74 46.61 -20.62
N ALA A 178 -6.32 46.71 -19.37
CA ALA A 178 -6.36 47.96 -18.60
C ALA A 178 -5.45 49.03 -19.25
N LEU A 179 -4.28 48.65 -19.75
CA LEU A 179 -3.39 49.59 -20.48
C LEU A 179 -4.06 50.18 -21.73
N LYS A 180 -4.80 49.35 -22.49
CA LYS A 180 -5.53 49.78 -23.68
C LYS A 180 -6.71 50.74 -23.36
N ALA A 181 -7.26 50.69 -22.16
CA ALA A 181 -8.38 51.52 -21.73
C ALA A 181 -7.97 52.91 -21.23
N ILE A 182 -6.68 53.16 -20.99
CA ILE A 182 -6.17 54.44 -20.54
C ILE A 182 -6.06 55.42 -21.75
N LYS A 183 -6.62 56.62 -21.56
CA LYS A 183 -6.51 57.63 -22.60
C LYS A 183 -5.08 58.16 -22.72
N PRO A 184 -4.58 58.48 -23.95
CA PRO A 184 -3.24 58.94 -24.17
C PRO A 184 -2.87 60.26 -23.42
N GLU A 185 -3.87 61.01 -23.06
CA GLU A 185 -3.73 62.28 -22.36
C GLU A 185 -3.34 62.11 -20.87
N ASP A 186 -3.59 60.91 -20.29
CA ASP A 186 -3.33 60.60 -18.87
C ASP A 186 -1.96 59.97 -18.68
N ASN A 187 -0.91 60.79 -18.89
CA ASN A 187 0.47 60.35 -18.92
C ASN A 187 0.98 59.69 -17.62
N PRO A 188 0.60 60.12 -16.37
CA PRO A 188 0.99 59.43 -15.15
C PRO A 188 0.37 58.03 -15.02
N ALA A 189 -0.91 57.88 -15.34
CA ALA A 189 -1.64 56.60 -15.26
C ALA A 189 -1.10 55.61 -16.30
N LEU A 190 -0.77 56.10 -17.50
CA LEU A 190 -0.16 55.32 -18.56
C LEU A 190 1.21 54.75 -18.15
N THR A 191 2.08 55.60 -17.57
CA THR A 191 3.42 55.20 -17.10
C THR A 191 3.33 54.16 -15.98
N ALA A 192 2.43 54.33 -15.00
CA ALA A 192 2.21 53.39 -13.90
C ALA A 192 1.70 52.03 -14.42
N GLN A 193 0.75 52.05 -15.35
CA GLN A 193 0.23 50.81 -15.93
C GLN A 193 1.23 50.10 -16.80
N GLN A 194 2.07 50.78 -17.55
CA GLN A 194 3.19 50.20 -18.32
C GLN A 194 4.17 49.50 -17.37
N ALA A 195 4.54 50.14 -16.25
CA ALA A 195 5.42 49.52 -15.25
C ALA A 195 4.80 48.21 -14.69
N LYS A 196 3.49 48.26 -14.40
CA LYS A 196 2.77 47.04 -13.94
C LYS A 196 2.73 45.95 -14.98
N VAL A 197 2.47 46.24 -16.23
CA VAL A 197 2.50 45.26 -17.31
C VAL A 197 3.91 44.64 -17.47
N LYS A 198 4.97 45.45 -17.33
CA LYS A 198 6.35 44.97 -17.35
C LYS A 198 6.62 44.00 -16.19
N GLU A 199 6.16 44.30 -14.99
CA GLU A 199 6.25 43.41 -13.83
C GLU A 199 5.48 42.10 -14.04
N LEU A 200 4.24 42.16 -14.55
CA LEU A 200 3.43 40.98 -14.87
C LEU A 200 4.08 40.12 -15.98
N THR A 201 4.72 40.74 -16.96
CA THR A 201 5.49 40.02 -17.99
C THR A 201 6.67 39.28 -17.38
N ALA A 202 7.41 39.90 -16.47
CA ALA A 202 8.50 39.25 -15.74
C ALA A 202 7.98 38.09 -14.87
N LYS A 203 6.84 38.29 -14.18
CA LYS A 203 6.17 37.25 -13.39
C LYS A 203 5.77 36.05 -14.25
N LEU A 204 5.18 36.28 -15.42
CA LEU A 204 4.84 35.20 -16.35
C LEU A 204 6.10 34.46 -16.84
N ALA A 205 7.16 35.15 -17.18
CA ALA A 205 8.39 34.51 -17.59
C ALA A 205 9.03 33.64 -16.51
N LEU A 206 8.91 34.02 -15.23
CA LEU A 206 9.31 33.21 -14.10
C LEU A 206 8.40 31.97 -13.92
N ALA A 207 7.08 32.14 -14.04
CA ALA A 207 6.12 31.04 -13.97
C ALA A 207 6.31 30.04 -15.11
N ASP A 208 6.62 30.49 -16.34
CA ASP A 208 6.95 29.62 -17.47
C ASP A 208 8.20 28.76 -17.20
N LYS A 209 9.26 29.39 -16.66
CA LYS A 209 10.48 28.66 -16.27
C LYS A 209 10.20 27.66 -15.16
N ALA A 210 9.43 28.05 -14.15
CA ALA A 210 9.07 27.17 -13.04
C ALA A 210 8.25 25.96 -13.53
N LYS A 211 7.28 26.16 -14.42
CA LYS A 211 6.50 25.11 -15.06
C LYS A 211 7.40 24.11 -15.80
N ILE A 212 8.28 24.61 -16.69
CA ILE A 212 9.18 23.76 -17.48
C ILE A 212 10.06 22.93 -16.53
N ALA A 213 10.62 23.55 -15.49
CA ALA A 213 11.46 22.88 -14.51
C ALA A 213 10.68 21.80 -13.73
N ALA A 214 9.46 22.10 -13.27
CA ALA A 214 8.62 21.18 -12.53
C ALA A 214 8.14 19.99 -13.39
N GLU A 215 7.72 20.24 -14.64
CA GLU A 215 7.36 19.18 -15.58
C GLU A 215 8.56 18.27 -15.93
N LYS A 216 9.74 18.85 -16.08
CA LYS A 216 10.97 18.08 -16.31
C LYS A 216 11.30 17.22 -15.11
N ALA A 217 11.26 17.78 -13.89
CA ALA A 217 11.49 17.04 -12.65
C ALA A 217 10.48 15.90 -12.47
N ALA A 218 9.19 16.13 -12.73
CA ALA A 218 8.16 15.11 -12.65
C ALA A 218 8.43 13.94 -13.63
N LYS A 219 8.81 14.25 -14.87
CA LYS A 219 9.19 13.24 -15.88
C LYS A 219 10.42 12.43 -15.45
N GLU A 220 11.44 13.09 -14.91
CA GLU A 220 12.66 12.43 -14.45
C GLU A 220 12.38 11.50 -13.24
N VAL A 221 11.59 11.96 -12.27
CA VAL A 221 11.20 11.14 -11.11
C VAL A 221 10.35 9.94 -11.55
N ALA A 222 9.40 10.14 -12.46
CA ALA A 222 8.58 9.06 -13.01
C ALA A 222 9.42 8.04 -13.81
N ALA A 223 10.39 8.51 -14.59
CA ALA A 223 11.29 7.65 -15.38
C ALA A 223 12.23 6.82 -14.49
N LYS A 224 12.68 7.38 -13.36
CA LYS A 224 13.51 6.66 -12.38
C LYS A 224 12.70 5.62 -11.58
N ASN A 225 11.40 5.82 -11.44
CA ASN A 225 10.49 4.96 -10.70
C ASN A 225 9.36 4.42 -11.60
N PRO A 226 9.66 3.61 -12.62
CA PRO A 226 8.62 3.06 -13.48
C PRO A 226 7.74 2.06 -12.72
N ALA A 227 6.46 2.05 -13.02
CA ALA A 227 5.57 1.01 -12.55
C ALA A 227 5.95 -0.32 -13.22
N LYS A 228 6.10 -1.39 -12.42
CA LYS A 228 6.41 -2.73 -12.91
C LYS A 228 5.43 -3.73 -12.34
N ASP A 229 4.98 -4.65 -13.16
CA ASP A 229 4.20 -5.80 -12.71
C ASP A 229 5.01 -6.61 -11.69
N THR A 230 4.51 -6.67 -10.48
CA THR A 230 5.17 -7.37 -9.36
C THR A 230 4.18 -8.32 -8.73
N THR A 231 4.64 -9.54 -8.46
CA THR A 231 3.86 -10.53 -7.72
C THR A 231 4.23 -10.45 -6.24
N PHE A 232 3.23 -10.17 -5.43
CA PHE A 232 3.32 -10.16 -3.98
C PHE A 232 2.71 -11.43 -3.41
N ILE A 233 3.14 -11.82 -2.23
CA ILE A 233 2.44 -12.80 -1.43
C ILE A 233 1.70 -12.07 -0.31
N VAL A 234 0.39 -12.11 -0.37
CA VAL A 234 -0.48 -11.47 0.62
C VAL A 234 -0.87 -12.50 1.67
N TYR A 235 -0.83 -12.11 2.92
CA TYR A 235 -1.23 -12.94 4.06
C TYR A 235 -2.41 -12.28 4.79
N SER A 236 -3.33 -13.12 5.31
CA SER A 236 -4.38 -12.64 6.20
C SER A 236 -3.85 -12.36 7.60
N HIS A 237 -4.63 -11.64 8.39
CA HIS A 237 -4.52 -11.71 9.83
C HIS A 237 -4.72 -13.16 10.31
N PRO A 238 -4.10 -13.55 11.44
CA PRO A 238 -4.30 -14.87 12.01
C PRO A 238 -5.77 -15.11 12.35
N ILE A 239 -6.31 -16.21 11.87
CA ILE A 239 -7.67 -16.66 12.15
C ILE A 239 -7.58 -17.74 13.23
N ARG A 240 -8.44 -17.66 14.23
CA ARG A 240 -8.49 -18.62 15.34
C ARG A 240 -9.82 -19.34 15.36
N ILE A 241 -9.76 -20.65 15.49
CA ILE A 241 -10.94 -21.51 15.62
C ILE A 241 -10.78 -22.42 16.82
N ARG A 242 -11.91 -22.78 17.43
CA ARG A 242 -12.00 -23.80 18.48
C ARG A 242 -12.87 -24.94 17.99
N VAL A 243 -12.28 -26.11 17.90
CA VAL A 243 -13.00 -27.35 17.58
C VAL A 243 -13.48 -27.98 18.88
N LYS A 244 -14.78 -28.17 19.00
CA LYS A 244 -15.44 -28.82 20.17
C LYS A 244 -15.63 -30.30 19.89
N GLU A 245 -15.58 -31.10 20.95
CA GLU A 245 -15.95 -32.50 20.85
C GLU A 245 -17.40 -32.65 20.40
N VAL A 246 -17.66 -33.71 19.66
CA VAL A 246 -19.04 -34.09 19.33
C VAL A 246 -19.69 -34.64 20.59
N ALA A 247 -20.79 -34.02 21.01
CA ALA A 247 -21.56 -34.55 22.13
C ALA A 247 -21.98 -36.00 21.82
N LYS A 248 -21.50 -36.94 22.61
CA LYS A 248 -21.98 -38.34 22.53
C LYS A 248 -23.49 -38.32 22.85
N LYS A 249 -24.30 -38.71 21.87
CA LYS A 249 -25.72 -39.01 22.08
C LYS A 249 -25.88 -40.28 22.84
#